data_92eb5387e29b9f0b1237f652c63ee131
#
_entry.id   92eb5387e29b9f0b1237f652c63ee131
#
_cell.length_a   1.000
_cell.length_b   1.000
_cell.length_c   1.000
_cell.angle_alpha   90.00
_cell.angle_beta   90.00
_cell.angle_gamma   90.00
#
_symmetry.space_group_name_H-M   'P 1'
#
loop_
_entity.id
_entity.type
_entity.pdbx_description
1 polymer ?
#
loop_
_entity_poly.entity_id
_entity_poly.type
_entity_poly.pdbx_seq_one_letter_code
_entity_poly.pdbx_strand_id
1 'polypeptide(L)'
;MNIFLSCTKEKESKRCRAHEMYMPSSLFSKSYTYAKTLNPDKMYILSAKHHLLPLSREIAPYNYTLKDASAEERKEWAEEVVKQMKSHGVDFNAKTYFFAGEAYIEYLREYFPNRKEMYAGKGIGEIMHWLDKKLGSVKESLSNWLKIYSNKDSVENYIE
;
A
#
# COMPACT_ATOMS: atom_id res chain seq x y z
N MET A 1 8.33 10.92 1.86
CA MET A 1 7.63 9.83 2.55
C MET A 1 7.42 8.67 1.58
N ASN A 2 7.70 7.45 2.04
CA ASN A 2 7.50 6.22 1.27
C ASN A 2 6.30 5.45 1.80
N ILE A 3 5.57 4.76 0.92
CA ILE A 3 4.55 3.79 1.31
C ILE A 3 4.76 2.49 0.55
N PHE A 4 4.73 1.38 1.29
CA PHE A 4 4.82 0.03 0.73
C PHE A 4 3.62 -0.79 1.19
N LEU A 5 2.92 -1.41 0.22
CA LEU A 5 1.76 -2.26 0.47
C LEU A 5 2.08 -3.69 0.01
N SER A 6 1.82 -4.67 0.86
CA SER A 6 1.99 -6.07 0.44
C SER A 6 0.90 -6.51 -0.52
N CYS A 7 1.27 -7.40 -1.43
CA CYS A 7 0.32 -8.12 -2.26
C CYS A 7 -0.61 -8.99 -1.41
N THR A 8 -1.73 -9.39 -1.98
CA THR A 8 -2.76 -10.21 -1.33
C THR A 8 -3.10 -11.43 -2.18
N LYS A 9 -3.76 -12.41 -1.57
CA LYS A 9 -4.16 -13.64 -2.24
C LYS A 9 -5.20 -13.39 -3.33
N GLU A 10 -6.22 -12.59 -3.02
CA GLU A 10 -7.29 -12.26 -3.96
C GLU A 10 -6.78 -11.30 -5.02
N LYS A 11 -7.02 -11.64 -6.28
CA LYS A 11 -6.49 -10.91 -7.43
C LYS A 11 -7.51 -10.91 -8.58
N GLU A 12 -7.34 -9.97 -9.49
CA GLU A 12 -8.03 -10.00 -10.77
C GLU A 12 -7.66 -11.25 -11.57
N SER A 13 -8.57 -11.73 -12.41
CA SER A 13 -8.39 -12.95 -13.20
C SER A 13 -7.63 -12.73 -14.50
N LYS A 14 -7.40 -11.49 -14.90
CA LYS A 14 -6.74 -11.10 -16.15
C LYS A 14 -5.57 -10.17 -15.89
N ARG A 15 -4.67 -10.09 -16.87
CA ARG A 15 -3.56 -9.14 -16.86
C ARG A 15 -4.08 -7.71 -16.73
N CYS A 16 -3.52 -6.95 -15.80
CA CYS A 16 -3.86 -5.56 -15.57
C CYS A 16 -2.71 -4.85 -14.85
N ARG A 17 -2.87 -3.56 -14.60
CA ARG A 17 -1.88 -2.79 -13.84
C ARG A 17 -1.81 -3.29 -12.40
N ALA A 18 -0.63 -3.21 -11.80
CA ALA A 18 -0.37 -3.72 -10.46
C ALA A 18 -1.35 -3.19 -9.41
N HIS A 19 -1.65 -1.90 -9.41
CA HIS A 19 -2.58 -1.32 -8.44
C HIS A 19 -4.02 -1.81 -8.60
N GLU A 20 -4.39 -2.32 -9.77
CA GLU A 20 -5.71 -2.90 -10.03
C GLU A 20 -5.75 -4.39 -9.68
N MET A 21 -4.63 -5.08 -9.82
CA MET A 21 -4.53 -6.54 -9.65
C MET A 21 -5.07 -7.03 -8.30
N TYR A 22 -4.81 -6.29 -7.24
CA TYR A 22 -5.15 -6.71 -5.87
C TYR A 22 -6.44 -6.08 -5.34
N MET A 23 -7.15 -5.29 -6.15
CA MET A 23 -8.40 -4.62 -5.74
C MET A 23 -9.52 -5.57 -5.29
N PRO A 24 -9.62 -6.82 -5.79
CA PRO A 24 -10.59 -7.76 -5.24
C PRO A 24 -10.39 -8.06 -3.75
N SER A 25 -9.19 -7.87 -3.21
CA SER A 25 -8.94 -7.95 -1.77
C SER A 25 -9.42 -6.69 -1.07
N SER A 26 -10.35 -6.82 -0.12
CA SER A 26 -10.81 -5.69 0.70
C SER A 26 -9.68 -5.08 1.53
N LEU A 27 -8.78 -5.92 2.05
CA LEU A 27 -7.61 -5.45 2.80
C LEU A 27 -6.73 -4.57 1.91
N PHE A 28 -6.41 -5.01 0.70
CA PHE A 28 -5.59 -4.24 -0.21
C PHE A 28 -6.31 -2.94 -0.65
N SER A 29 -7.55 -3.04 -1.11
CA SER A 29 -8.27 -1.88 -1.64
C SER A 29 -8.46 -0.78 -0.60
N LYS A 30 -8.77 -1.14 0.64
CA LYS A 30 -8.90 -0.19 1.76
C LYS A 30 -7.55 0.42 2.15
N SER A 31 -6.51 -0.41 2.26
CA SER A 31 -5.15 0.06 2.55
C SER A 31 -4.63 1.00 1.46
N TYR A 32 -4.80 0.65 0.21
CA TYR A 32 -4.40 1.45 -0.94
C TYR A 32 -5.13 2.79 -0.97
N THR A 33 -6.44 2.79 -0.79
CA THR A 33 -7.26 4.00 -0.77
C THR A 33 -6.83 4.93 0.34
N TYR A 34 -6.63 4.40 1.55
CA TYR A 34 -6.14 5.21 2.67
C TYR A 34 -4.71 5.71 2.44
N ALA A 35 -3.82 4.85 1.99
CA ALA A 35 -2.42 5.21 1.73
C ALA A 35 -2.30 6.37 0.74
N LYS A 36 -3.13 6.40 -0.29
CA LYS A 36 -3.16 7.52 -1.26
C LYS A 36 -3.51 8.85 -0.61
N THR A 37 -4.35 8.85 0.41
CA THR A 37 -4.72 10.09 1.13
C THR A 37 -3.55 10.69 1.91
N LEU A 38 -2.53 9.90 2.20
CA LEU A 38 -1.32 10.36 2.89
C LEU A 38 -0.34 11.09 1.97
N ASN A 39 -0.63 11.11 0.68
CA ASN A 39 0.14 11.82 -0.35
C ASN A 39 1.64 11.47 -0.36
N PRO A 40 2.01 10.19 -0.53
CA PRO A 40 3.41 9.77 -0.51
C PRO A 40 4.20 10.26 -1.72
N ASP A 41 5.49 10.48 -1.54
CA ASP A 41 6.41 10.77 -2.64
C ASP A 41 6.67 9.53 -3.48
N LYS A 42 6.77 8.36 -2.83
CA LYS A 42 6.99 7.07 -3.46
C LYS A 42 6.04 6.03 -2.88
N MET A 43 5.39 5.26 -3.75
CA MET A 43 4.45 4.22 -3.37
C MET A 43 4.63 2.99 -4.25
N TYR A 44 4.87 1.85 -3.63
CA TYR A 44 5.10 0.58 -4.32
C TYR A 44 4.33 -0.55 -3.66
N ILE A 45 4.09 -1.61 -4.42
CA ILE A 45 3.59 -2.87 -3.91
C ILE A 45 4.78 -3.80 -3.65
N LEU A 46 4.78 -4.48 -2.52
CA LEU A 46 5.72 -5.56 -2.21
C LEU A 46 5.07 -6.85 -2.68
N SER A 47 5.55 -7.37 -3.81
CA SER A 47 5.00 -8.57 -4.45
C SER A 47 5.89 -9.78 -4.14
N ALA A 48 5.28 -10.87 -3.72
CA ALA A 48 6.01 -12.12 -3.51
C ALA A 48 6.73 -12.58 -4.78
N LYS A 49 6.11 -12.40 -5.93
CA LYS A 49 6.66 -12.79 -7.23
C LYS A 49 7.54 -11.71 -7.88
N HIS A 50 7.08 -10.45 -7.83
CA HIS A 50 7.68 -9.34 -8.58
C HIS A 50 8.58 -8.44 -7.75
N HIS A 51 8.75 -8.72 -6.46
CA HIS A 51 9.58 -7.94 -5.54
C HIS A 51 9.06 -6.52 -5.37
N LEU A 52 9.81 -5.50 -5.74
CA LEU A 52 9.35 -4.11 -5.73
C LEU A 52 8.55 -3.83 -6.99
N LEU A 53 7.24 -3.70 -6.85
CA LEU A 53 6.33 -3.59 -7.97
C LEU A 53 5.78 -2.18 -8.10
N PRO A 54 6.13 -1.45 -9.19
CA PRO A 54 5.52 -0.16 -9.48
C PRO A 54 4.01 -0.30 -9.73
N LEU A 55 3.24 0.68 -9.26
CA LEU A 55 1.77 0.65 -9.32
C LEU A 55 1.21 0.53 -10.74
N SER A 56 1.88 1.13 -11.70
CA SER A 56 1.43 1.18 -13.11
C SER A 56 1.90 0.02 -13.98
N ARG A 57 2.77 -0.85 -13.44
CA ARG A 57 3.29 -1.98 -14.20
C ARG A 57 2.21 -3.01 -14.47
N GLU A 58 2.10 -3.46 -15.71
CA GLU A 58 1.19 -4.54 -16.06
C GLU A 58 1.75 -5.90 -15.65
N ILE A 59 0.91 -6.69 -14.97
CA ILE A 59 1.26 -8.02 -14.51
C ILE A 59 0.11 -9.00 -14.80
N ALA A 60 0.46 -10.28 -14.95
CA ALA A 60 -0.50 -11.36 -14.99
C ALA A 60 -0.80 -11.85 -13.57
N PRO A 61 -2.00 -12.42 -13.31
CA PRO A 61 -2.28 -13.04 -12.01
C PRO A 61 -1.32 -14.18 -11.73
N TYR A 62 -1.01 -14.38 -10.45
CA TYR A 62 -0.12 -15.43 -9.98
C TYR A 62 -0.60 -15.96 -8.64
N ASN A 63 -0.11 -17.14 -8.24
CA ASN A 63 -0.46 -17.76 -6.96
C ASN A 63 0.83 -18.10 -6.19
N TYR A 64 1.36 -17.10 -5.48
CA TYR A 64 2.54 -17.25 -4.64
C TYR A 64 2.50 -16.25 -3.49
N THR A 65 2.82 -16.69 -2.28
CA THR A 65 2.89 -15.85 -1.10
C THR A 65 4.18 -16.12 -0.31
N LEU A 66 4.77 -15.07 0.25
CA LEU A 66 5.95 -15.22 1.13
C LEU A 66 5.65 -15.99 2.41
N LYS A 67 4.38 -16.14 2.79
CA LYS A 67 3.99 -16.94 3.95
C LYS A 67 4.35 -18.42 3.78
N ASP A 68 4.39 -18.89 2.54
CA ASP A 68 4.74 -20.28 2.18
C ASP A 68 6.25 -20.45 1.91
N ALA A 69 7.00 -19.36 1.90
CA ALA A 69 8.44 -19.38 1.67
C ALA A 69 9.22 -19.68 2.95
N SER A 70 10.40 -20.28 2.80
CA SER A 70 11.33 -20.48 3.91
C SER A 70 11.91 -19.13 4.39
N ALA A 71 12.50 -19.12 5.58
CA ALA A 71 13.19 -17.94 6.10
C ALA A 71 14.31 -17.48 5.17
N GLU A 72 15.07 -18.42 4.61
CA GLU A 72 16.14 -18.14 3.66
C GLU A 72 15.61 -17.51 2.36
N GLU A 73 14.52 -18.07 1.81
CA GLU A 73 13.86 -17.52 0.63
C GLU A 73 13.32 -16.10 0.87
N ARG A 74 12.73 -15.86 2.05
CA ARG A 74 12.25 -14.52 2.42
C ARG A 74 13.40 -13.52 2.56
N LYS A 75 14.53 -13.96 3.05
CA LYS A 75 15.74 -13.13 3.16
C LYS A 75 16.29 -12.76 1.79
N GLU A 76 16.41 -13.73 0.90
CA GLU A 76 16.82 -13.48 -0.49
C GLU A 76 15.86 -12.55 -1.22
N TRP A 77 14.55 -12.75 -1.02
CA TRP A 77 13.52 -11.87 -1.56
C TRP A 77 13.74 -10.43 -1.09
N ALA A 78 13.96 -10.23 0.21
CA ALA A 78 14.18 -8.91 0.78
C ALA A 78 15.45 -8.24 0.25
N GLU A 79 16.52 -8.99 0.07
CA GLU A 79 17.78 -8.50 -0.51
C GLU A 79 17.55 -7.95 -1.93
N GLU A 80 16.80 -8.67 -2.74
CA GLU A 80 16.45 -8.22 -4.11
C GLU A 80 15.55 -6.98 -4.07
N VAL A 81 14.58 -6.94 -3.15
CA VAL A 81 13.71 -5.77 -2.97
C VAL A 81 14.54 -4.53 -2.60
N VAL A 82 15.46 -4.66 -1.65
CA VAL A 82 16.35 -3.55 -1.24
C VAL A 82 17.20 -3.06 -2.42
N LYS A 83 17.72 -3.97 -3.21
CA LYS A 83 18.48 -3.63 -4.42
C LYS A 83 17.63 -2.83 -5.41
N GLN A 84 16.39 -3.24 -5.62
CA GLN A 84 15.45 -2.53 -6.48
C GLN A 84 15.05 -1.17 -5.88
N MET A 85 14.85 -1.10 -4.57
CA MET A 85 14.59 0.17 -3.88
C MET A 85 15.72 1.19 -4.12
N LYS A 86 16.97 0.75 -4.02
CA LYS A 86 18.14 1.59 -4.30
C LYS A 86 18.13 2.10 -5.74
N SER A 87 17.84 1.23 -6.71
CA SER A 87 17.79 1.61 -8.11
C SER A 87 16.64 2.56 -8.44
N HIS A 88 15.55 2.53 -7.67
CA HIS A 88 14.42 3.44 -7.79
C HIS A 88 14.57 4.73 -6.97
N GLY A 89 15.70 4.93 -6.33
CA GLY A 89 15.98 6.15 -5.56
C GLY A 89 15.17 6.27 -4.27
N VAL A 90 14.81 5.15 -3.64
CA VAL A 90 14.12 5.17 -2.34
C VAL A 90 15.05 5.74 -1.28
N ASP A 91 14.56 6.73 -0.53
CA ASP A 91 15.24 7.27 0.64
C ASP A 91 14.89 6.43 1.87
N PHE A 92 15.82 5.61 2.33
CA PHE A 92 15.63 4.72 3.48
C PHE A 92 15.50 5.46 4.81
N ASN A 93 15.95 6.70 4.89
CA ASN A 93 15.83 7.53 6.10
C ASN A 93 14.54 8.35 6.14
N ALA A 94 13.82 8.43 5.04
CA ALA A 94 12.54 9.12 4.98
C ALA A 94 11.49 8.36 5.79
N LYS A 95 10.48 9.10 6.28
CA LYS A 95 9.31 8.52 6.91
C LYS A 95 8.69 7.48 5.98
N THR A 96 8.49 6.27 6.49
CA THR A 96 8.01 5.14 5.69
C THR A 96 6.87 4.42 6.40
N TYR A 97 5.78 4.18 5.67
CA TYR A 97 4.64 3.41 6.17
C TYR A 97 4.58 2.07 5.45
N PHE A 98 4.52 0.99 6.23
CA PHE A 98 4.32 -0.36 5.72
C PHE A 98 2.89 -0.82 6.01
N PHE A 99 2.12 -1.08 4.95
CA PHE A 99 0.84 -1.77 5.00
C PHE A 99 1.07 -3.21 4.58
N ALA A 100 1.72 -3.97 5.44
CA ALA A 100 2.20 -5.31 5.09
C ALA A 100 2.32 -6.18 6.34
N GLY A 101 2.20 -7.49 6.17
CA GLY A 101 2.38 -8.46 7.23
C GLY A 101 3.85 -8.81 7.47
N GLU A 102 4.11 -9.53 8.55
CA GLU A 102 5.45 -9.86 9.04
C GLU A 102 6.34 -10.53 7.98
N ALA A 103 5.79 -11.46 7.20
CA ALA A 103 6.57 -12.17 6.17
C ALA A 103 7.20 -11.22 5.13
N TYR A 104 6.61 -10.05 4.91
CA TYR A 104 7.09 -9.06 3.95
C TYR A 104 8.01 -8.01 4.58
N ILE A 105 7.89 -7.75 5.88
CA ILE A 105 8.65 -6.69 6.57
C ILE A 105 9.91 -7.25 7.24
N GLU A 106 9.89 -8.51 7.65
CA GLU A 106 10.89 -9.13 8.54
C GLU A 106 12.34 -8.72 8.22
N TYR A 107 12.76 -8.87 6.98
CA TYR A 107 14.13 -8.57 6.56
C TYR A 107 14.30 -7.19 5.89
N LEU A 108 13.22 -6.41 5.81
CA LEU A 108 13.27 -5.02 5.35
C LEU A 108 13.37 -4.03 6.49
N ARG A 109 12.91 -4.43 7.67
CA ARG A 109 12.76 -3.57 8.85
C ARG A 109 14.04 -2.81 9.22
N GLU A 110 15.18 -3.47 9.17
CA GLU A 110 16.47 -2.89 9.54
C GLU A 110 16.89 -1.72 8.64
N TYR A 111 16.39 -1.66 7.42
CA TYR A 111 16.75 -0.60 6.46
C TYR A 111 15.96 0.69 6.68
N PHE A 112 14.88 0.64 7.46
CA PHE A 112 13.96 1.78 7.62
C PHE A 112 13.85 2.21 9.08
N PRO A 113 14.79 3.03 9.58
CA PRO A 113 14.75 3.49 10.99
C PRO A 113 13.55 4.37 11.30
N ASN A 114 12.96 5.05 10.32
CA ASN A 114 11.81 5.93 10.48
C ASN A 114 10.51 5.29 9.94
N ARG A 115 10.38 3.98 10.15
CA ARG A 115 9.21 3.23 9.69
C ARG A 115 8.06 3.28 10.68
N LYS A 116 6.84 3.11 10.13
CA LYS A 116 5.64 2.78 10.89
C LYS A 116 4.99 1.55 10.24
N GLU A 117 4.83 0.50 11.02
CA GLU A 117 4.20 -0.75 10.60
C GLU A 117 2.71 -0.66 10.93
N MET A 118 1.89 -0.42 9.92
CA MET A 118 0.48 -0.06 10.10
C MET A 118 -0.39 -1.21 10.58
N TYR A 119 0.04 -2.46 10.35
CA TYR A 119 -0.68 -3.65 10.79
C TYR A 119 -0.17 -4.23 12.13
N ALA A 120 0.90 -3.68 12.68
CA ALA A 120 1.54 -4.22 13.87
C ALA A 120 0.57 -4.33 15.06
N GLY A 121 0.60 -5.49 15.73
CA GLY A 121 -0.21 -5.75 16.91
C GLY A 121 -1.71 -5.92 16.64
N LYS A 122 -2.13 -6.02 15.38
CA LYS A 122 -3.54 -6.15 14.99
C LYS A 122 -3.79 -7.46 14.25
N GLY A 123 -4.89 -8.15 14.58
CA GLY A 123 -5.45 -9.20 13.75
C GLY A 123 -6.17 -8.61 12.54
N ILE A 124 -6.52 -9.47 11.59
CA ILE A 124 -7.15 -9.02 10.33
C ILE A 124 -8.45 -8.22 10.58
N GLY A 125 -9.29 -8.65 11.51
CA GLY A 125 -10.52 -7.94 11.86
C GLY A 125 -10.26 -6.55 12.42
N GLU A 126 -9.24 -6.41 13.26
CA GLU A 126 -8.84 -5.12 13.83
C GLU A 126 -8.28 -4.18 12.76
N ILE A 127 -7.48 -4.70 11.84
CA ILE A 127 -6.94 -3.93 10.70
C ILE A 127 -8.10 -3.40 9.85
N MET A 128 -9.05 -4.25 9.50
CA MET A 128 -10.21 -3.88 8.68
C MET A 128 -11.06 -2.82 9.36
N HIS A 129 -11.31 -2.96 10.66
CA HIS A 129 -12.05 -1.97 11.44
C HIS A 129 -11.32 -0.63 11.51
N TRP A 130 -10.02 -0.66 11.75
CA TRP A 130 -9.17 0.53 11.76
C TRP A 130 -9.19 1.26 10.42
N LEU A 131 -9.07 0.51 9.31
CA LEU A 131 -9.15 1.08 7.95
C LEU A 131 -10.52 1.69 7.67
N ASP A 132 -11.60 1.04 8.07
CA ASP A 132 -12.96 1.57 7.90
C ASP A 132 -13.15 2.89 8.64
N LYS A 133 -12.60 3.02 9.84
CA LYS A 133 -12.61 4.29 10.59
C LYS A 133 -11.83 5.38 9.86
N LYS A 134 -10.65 5.07 9.35
CA LYS A 134 -9.83 6.03 8.59
C LYS A 134 -10.52 6.49 7.32
N LEU A 135 -11.12 5.57 6.57
CA LEU A 135 -11.87 5.88 5.36
C LEU A 135 -13.16 6.66 5.66
N GLY A 136 -13.83 6.37 6.77
CA GLY A 136 -14.99 7.11 7.24
C GLY A 136 -14.64 8.56 7.54
N SER A 137 -13.55 8.82 8.24
CA SER A 137 -13.06 10.17 8.53
C SER A 137 -12.72 10.95 7.27
N VAL A 138 -12.11 10.31 6.27
CA VAL A 138 -11.83 10.92 4.96
C VAL A 138 -13.11 11.30 4.25
N LYS A 139 -14.11 10.42 4.22
CA LYS A 139 -15.43 10.67 3.62
C LYS A 139 -16.15 11.82 4.31
N GLU A 140 -16.11 11.90 5.61
CA GLU A 140 -16.72 13.00 6.38
C GLU A 140 -16.06 14.33 6.04
N SER A 141 -14.74 14.39 6.03
CA SER A 141 -13.99 15.59 5.67
C SER A 141 -14.34 16.06 4.26
N LEU A 142 -14.42 15.15 3.32
CA LEU A 142 -14.80 15.44 1.93
C LEU A 142 -16.25 15.93 1.84
N SER A 143 -17.17 15.26 2.54
CA SER A 143 -18.57 15.65 2.60
C SER A 143 -18.75 17.05 3.20
N ASN A 144 -18.03 17.37 4.29
CA ASN A 144 -18.05 18.69 4.89
C ASN A 144 -17.49 19.76 3.96
N TRP A 145 -16.41 19.45 3.28
CA TRP A 145 -15.82 20.34 2.27
C TRP A 145 -16.82 20.64 1.16
N LEU A 146 -17.47 19.63 0.60
CA LEU A 146 -18.49 19.78 -0.44
C LEU A 146 -19.67 20.61 0.03
N LYS A 147 -20.14 20.45 1.25
CA LYS A 147 -21.21 21.27 1.85
C LYS A 147 -20.83 22.74 1.95
N ILE A 148 -19.60 23.04 2.37
CA ILE A 148 -19.09 24.40 2.45
C ILE A 148 -19.07 25.06 1.07
N TYR A 149 -18.61 24.35 0.05
CA TYR A 149 -18.51 24.88 -1.29
C TYR A 149 -19.84 24.91 -2.06
N SER A 150 -20.79 24.03 -1.78
CA SER A 150 -22.12 24.04 -2.39
C SER A 150 -22.99 25.21 -1.94
N ASN A 151 -22.72 25.77 -0.74
CA ASN A 151 -23.42 26.95 -0.22
C ASN A 151 -22.84 28.27 -0.72
N LYS A 152 -21.78 28.25 -1.51
CA LYS A 152 -21.23 29.42 -2.21
C LYS A 152 -21.58 29.29 -3.70
N ASP A 153 -22.14 30.32 -4.28
CA ASP A 153 -22.57 30.40 -5.70
C ASP A 153 -21.40 30.21 -6.70
N SER A 154 -20.34 29.53 -6.31
CA SER A 154 -19.07 29.47 -7.04
C SER A 154 -18.48 28.08 -7.20
N VAL A 155 -19.26 27.00 -6.97
CA VAL A 155 -18.77 25.62 -7.19
C VAL A 155 -18.35 25.44 -8.66
N GLU A 156 -19.05 26.06 -9.58
CA GLU A 156 -18.74 26.03 -11.01
C GLU A 156 -17.40 26.67 -11.35
N ASN A 157 -16.96 27.67 -10.58
CA ASN A 157 -15.68 28.37 -10.79
C ASN A 157 -14.47 27.57 -10.31
N TYR A 158 -14.66 26.49 -9.56
CA TYR A 158 -13.59 25.63 -9.03
C TYR A 158 -13.44 24.30 -9.78
N ILE A 159 -14.38 23.97 -10.65
CA ILE A 159 -14.41 22.74 -11.43
C ILE A 159 -13.82 22.96 -12.85
N GLU A 160 -13.74 24.19 -13.27
CA GLU A 160 -13.00 24.57 -14.46
C GLU A 160 -11.50 24.77 -14.13
#